data_14432f9a671cf40557cf7fca87ea956c
#
_entry.id   14432f9a671cf40557cf7fca87ea956c
#
_cell.length_a   1.000
_cell.length_b   1.000
_cell.length_c   1.000
_cell.angle_alpha   90.00
_cell.angle_beta   90.00
_cell.angle_gamma   90.00
#
_symmetry.space_group_name_H-M   'P 1'
#
loop_
_entity.id
_entity.type
_entity.pdbx_description
1 polymer ?
#
loop_
_entity_poly.entity_id
_entity_poly.type
_entity_poly.pdbx_seq_one_letter_code
_entity_poly.pdbx_strand_id
1 'polypeptide(L)'
;KNNLQLRVIGDTSRFSERLQKKIVEAENLTASNTGMVINIAANYGGKWDITEAAKALALKARNGEIRVEDINEQLITEHLTMADLPEVDLLIRTSGECRISNFMLWQMAYAEMYFTPEFWPEFDEDSLVEAVTWFINRERRFGCTGEQVKALMTAQ
;
A
#
# COMPACT_ATOMS: atom_id res chain seq x y z
N LYS A 1 4.87 12.77 -19.90
CA LYS A 1 4.24 12.25 -21.12
C LYS A 1 3.18 11.19 -20.83
N ASN A 2 3.32 10.44 -19.72
CA ASN A 2 2.46 9.27 -19.42
C ASN A 2 1.40 9.56 -18.36
N ASN A 3 1.20 10.82 -17.96
CA ASN A 3 0.20 11.23 -16.98
C ASN A 3 0.28 10.41 -15.65
N LEU A 4 1.51 10.13 -15.18
CA LEU A 4 1.76 9.37 -13.95
C LEU A 4 2.05 10.34 -12.81
N GLN A 5 1.50 10.11 -11.62
CA GLN A 5 1.86 10.79 -10.38
C GLN A 5 2.90 9.96 -9.64
N LEU A 6 4.02 10.56 -9.28
CA LEU A 6 5.07 9.93 -8.47
C LEU A 6 4.92 10.36 -7.02
N ARG A 7 5.04 9.41 -6.10
CA ARG A 7 5.16 9.65 -4.65
C ARG A 7 6.28 8.78 -4.07
N VAL A 8 6.95 9.28 -3.05
CA VAL A 8 7.94 8.51 -2.28
C VAL A 8 7.43 8.39 -0.85
N ILE A 9 7.22 7.16 -0.39
CA ILE A 9 6.71 6.86 0.95
C ILE A 9 7.79 6.24 1.83
N GLY A 10 7.73 6.49 3.13
CA GLY A 10 8.69 6.01 4.13
C GLY A 10 9.47 7.14 4.80
N ASP A 11 10.42 6.79 5.66
CA ASP A 11 11.26 7.75 6.38
C ASP A 11 12.38 8.30 5.48
N THR A 12 12.09 9.36 4.76
CA THR A 12 13.07 10.04 3.88
C THR A 12 14.06 10.94 4.64
N SER A 13 13.86 11.15 5.95
CA SER A 13 14.72 12.06 6.75
C SER A 13 16.18 11.59 6.83
N ARG A 14 16.41 10.29 6.63
CA ARG A 14 17.76 9.69 6.64
C ARG A 14 18.51 9.80 5.30
N PHE A 15 17.86 10.30 4.26
CA PHE A 15 18.51 10.51 2.98
C PHE A 15 19.31 11.81 2.98
N SER A 16 20.29 11.93 2.08
CA SER A 16 21.01 13.17 1.90
C SER A 16 20.06 14.30 1.51
N GLU A 17 20.36 15.52 1.93
CA GLU A 17 19.55 16.71 1.56
C GLU A 17 19.34 16.84 0.04
N ARG A 18 20.36 16.48 -0.74
CA ARG A 18 20.29 16.48 -2.20
C ARG A 18 19.21 15.51 -2.70
N LEU A 19 19.12 14.30 -2.13
CA LEU A 19 18.11 13.32 -2.51
C LEU A 19 16.72 13.75 -2.05
N GLN A 20 16.58 14.26 -0.82
CA GLN A 20 15.30 14.79 -0.33
C GLN A 20 14.75 15.90 -1.24
N LYS A 21 15.61 16.85 -1.66
CA LYS A 21 15.22 17.89 -2.62
C LYS A 21 14.77 17.34 -3.96
N LYS A 22 15.46 16.32 -4.48
CA LYS A 22 15.08 15.65 -5.73
C LYS A 22 13.75 14.91 -5.65
N ILE A 23 13.46 14.27 -4.51
CA ILE A 23 12.17 13.65 -4.25
C ILE A 23 11.05 14.70 -4.33
N VAL A 24 11.17 15.78 -3.57
CA VAL A 24 10.19 16.88 -3.56
C VAL A 24 10.00 17.49 -4.95
N GLU A 25 11.09 17.74 -5.69
CA GLU A 25 11.04 18.25 -7.07
C GLU A 25 10.24 17.30 -7.99
N ALA A 26 10.49 15.98 -7.90
CA ALA A 26 9.84 14.99 -8.75
C ALA A 26 8.33 14.81 -8.40
N GLU A 27 8.00 14.81 -7.12
CA GLU A 27 6.61 14.78 -6.66
C GLU A 27 5.83 16.03 -7.12
N ASN A 28 6.40 17.22 -6.92
CA ASN A 28 5.78 18.48 -7.36
C ASN A 28 5.59 18.54 -8.88
N LEU A 29 6.56 18.04 -9.66
CA LEU A 29 6.48 17.99 -11.12
C LEU A 29 5.32 17.13 -11.62
N THR A 30 4.92 16.11 -10.85
CA THR A 30 3.91 15.14 -11.24
C THR A 30 2.60 15.26 -10.45
N ALA A 31 2.52 16.18 -9.49
CA ALA A 31 1.38 16.32 -8.58
C ALA A 31 0.03 16.60 -9.27
N SER A 32 0.06 17.29 -10.41
CA SER A 32 -1.14 17.61 -11.20
C SER A 32 -1.59 16.50 -12.15
N ASN A 33 -0.82 15.41 -12.26
CA ASN A 33 -1.20 14.29 -13.09
C ASN A 33 -2.36 13.51 -12.47
N THR A 34 -3.27 13.02 -13.31
CA THR A 34 -4.53 12.38 -12.91
C THR A 34 -4.61 10.90 -13.26
N GLY A 35 -3.54 10.36 -13.83
CA GLY A 35 -3.43 8.94 -14.18
C GLY A 35 -2.98 8.07 -13.02
N MET A 36 -2.24 7.01 -13.33
CA MET A 36 -1.76 6.07 -12.32
C MET A 36 -0.83 6.74 -11.31
N VAL A 37 -0.99 6.41 -10.02
CA VAL A 37 -0.07 6.82 -8.95
C VAL A 37 0.98 5.74 -8.76
N ILE A 38 2.25 6.11 -8.84
CA ILE A 38 3.40 5.24 -8.54
C ILE A 38 3.95 5.66 -7.18
N ASN A 39 3.89 4.76 -6.20
CA ASN A 39 4.49 4.96 -4.88
C ASN A 39 5.81 4.18 -4.80
N ILE A 40 6.91 4.87 -4.54
CA ILE A 40 8.21 4.25 -4.26
C ILE A 40 8.38 4.17 -2.75
N ALA A 41 8.34 2.97 -2.20
CA ALA A 41 8.60 2.72 -0.79
C ALA A 41 10.11 2.75 -0.51
N ALA A 42 10.59 3.85 0.08
CA ALA A 42 12.00 4.08 0.33
C ALA A 42 12.26 4.27 1.83
N ASN A 43 13.11 3.42 2.42
CA ASN A 43 13.29 3.35 3.88
C ASN A 43 11.95 3.18 4.62
N TYR A 44 11.08 2.34 4.06
CA TYR A 44 9.72 2.06 4.53
C TYR A 44 9.66 0.71 5.26
N GLY A 45 8.78 0.61 6.24
CA GLY A 45 8.42 -0.65 6.88
C GLY A 45 7.03 -0.56 7.50
N GLY A 46 6.20 -1.61 7.36
CA GLY A 46 4.84 -1.60 7.88
C GLY A 46 4.74 -1.37 9.38
N LYS A 47 5.68 -1.91 10.17
CA LYS A 47 5.76 -1.63 11.61
C LYS A 47 6.06 -0.16 11.90
N TRP A 48 6.93 0.47 11.10
CA TRP A 48 7.22 1.90 11.22
C TRP A 48 5.96 2.72 10.90
N ASP A 49 5.28 2.41 9.82
CA ASP A 49 4.07 3.10 9.36
C ASP A 49 2.97 3.08 10.44
N ILE A 50 2.65 1.89 10.96
CA ILE A 50 1.70 1.72 12.07
C ILE A 50 2.15 2.50 13.33
N THR A 51 3.45 2.51 13.63
CA THR A 51 3.99 3.23 14.78
C THR A 51 3.82 4.74 14.62
N GLU A 52 4.06 5.29 13.42
CA GLU A 52 3.87 6.72 13.17
C GLU A 52 2.39 7.11 13.23
N ALA A 53 1.48 6.28 12.69
CA ALA A 53 0.04 6.48 12.84
C ALA A 53 -0.39 6.49 14.33
N ALA A 54 0.09 5.51 15.11
CA ALA A 54 -0.19 5.43 16.54
C ALA A 54 0.33 6.67 17.30
N LYS A 55 1.53 7.16 16.98
CA LYS A 55 2.08 8.39 17.58
C LYS A 55 1.23 9.61 17.25
N ALA A 56 0.80 9.74 15.98
CA ALA A 56 -0.04 10.85 15.54
C ALA A 56 -1.38 10.86 16.30
N LEU A 57 -2.03 9.71 16.44
CA LEU A 57 -3.29 9.56 17.18
C LEU A 57 -3.12 9.83 18.67
N ALA A 58 -2.05 9.32 19.29
CA ALA A 58 -1.75 9.60 20.70
C ALA A 58 -1.52 11.10 20.95
N LEU A 59 -0.87 11.81 20.00
CA LEU A 59 -0.68 13.25 20.11
C LEU A 59 -2.00 14.01 19.99
N LYS A 60 -2.88 13.64 19.05
CA LYS A 60 -4.23 14.21 18.92
C LYS A 60 -5.08 13.98 20.17
N ALA A 61 -5.06 12.78 20.73
CA ALA A 61 -5.77 12.47 21.97
C ALA A 61 -5.24 13.31 23.16
N ARG A 62 -3.91 13.44 23.29
CA ARG A 62 -3.29 14.28 24.32
C ARG A 62 -3.69 15.76 24.19
N ASN A 63 -3.84 16.25 22.97
CA ASN A 63 -4.25 17.63 22.70
C ASN A 63 -5.77 17.85 22.85
N GLY A 64 -6.56 16.80 23.09
CA GLY A 64 -8.02 16.88 23.18
C GLY A 64 -8.73 17.01 21.83
N GLU A 65 -8.04 16.75 20.72
CA GLU A 65 -8.60 16.81 19.37
C GLU A 65 -9.50 15.59 19.07
N ILE A 66 -9.16 14.44 19.67
CA ILE A 66 -9.95 13.20 19.64
C ILE A 66 -9.98 12.58 21.04
N ARG A 67 -10.98 11.72 21.32
CA ARG A 67 -11.00 10.88 22.52
C ARG A 67 -10.33 9.55 22.22
N VAL A 68 -9.80 8.90 23.24
CA VAL A 68 -9.17 7.56 23.09
C VAL A 68 -10.18 6.54 22.55
N GLU A 69 -11.45 6.65 22.95
CA GLU A 69 -12.56 5.78 22.52
C GLU A 69 -12.92 5.93 21.05
N ASP A 70 -12.55 7.04 20.42
CA ASP A 70 -12.78 7.28 18.99
C ASP A 70 -11.73 6.58 18.10
N ILE A 71 -10.64 6.08 18.69
CA ILE A 71 -9.57 5.37 17.95
C ILE A 71 -10.08 3.98 17.56
N ASN A 72 -10.26 3.78 16.27
CA ASN A 72 -10.71 2.55 15.63
C ASN A 72 -9.86 2.23 14.39
N GLU A 73 -10.11 1.11 13.71
CA GLU A 73 -9.38 0.68 12.54
C GLU A 73 -9.42 1.72 11.41
N GLN A 74 -10.57 2.34 11.19
CA GLN A 74 -10.75 3.39 10.19
C GLN A 74 -9.84 4.58 10.49
N LEU A 75 -9.83 5.06 11.72
CA LEU A 75 -9.00 6.20 12.10
C LEU A 75 -7.50 5.90 12.04
N ILE A 76 -7.09 4.65 12.30
CA ILE A 76 -5.71 4.19 12.08
C ILE A 76 -5.39 4.26 10.58
N THR A 77 -6.24 3.70 9.73
CA THR A 77 -6.08 3.69 8.27
C THR A 77 -5.87 5.11 7.72
N GLU A 78 -6.64 6.08 8.22
CA GLU A 78 -6.55 7.49 7.81
C GLU A 78 -5.23 8.17 8.20
N HIS A 79 -4.45 7.55 9.09
CA HIS A 79 -3.14 8.07 9.53
C HIS A 79 -1.95 7.27 9.01
N LEU A 80 -2.21 6.19 8.25
CA LEU A 80 -1.17 5.43 7.57
C LEU A 80 -0.71 6.13 6.29
N THR A 81 0.48 5.78 5.85
CA THR A 81 0.97 6.16 4.53
C THR A 81 0.02 5.63 3.45
N MET A 82 -0.30 6.43 2.46
CA MET A 82 -1.25 6.12 1.37
C MET A 82 -2.73 6.01 1.82
N ALA A 83 -3.12 6.64 2.91
CA ALA A 83 -4.51 6.65 3.39
C ALA A 83 -5.54 7.15 2.35
N ASP A 84 -5.09 7.90 1.35
CA ASP A 84 -5.89 8.44 0.24
C ASP A 84 -5.97 7.50 -0.98
N LEU A 85 -5.36 6.33 -0.91
CA LEU A 85 -5.36 5.32 -1.97
C LEU A 85 -6.15 4.07 -1.54
N PRO A 86 -6.63 3.27 -2.50
CA PRO A 86 -7.24 1.97 -2.20
C PRO A 86 -6.28 1.04 -1.45
N GLU A 87 -6.83 0.10 -0.69
CA GLU A 87 -6.06 -1.00 -0.12
C GLU A 87 -5.38 -1.82 -1.22
N VAL A 88 -4.34 -2.56 -0.84
CA VAL A 88 -3.59 -3.38 -1.79
C VAL A 88 -4.40 -4.63 -2.15
N ASP A 89 -4.73 -4.77 -3.41
CA ASP A 89 -5.44 -5.93 -3.94
C ASP A 89 -4.50 -7.09 -4.28
N LEU A 90 -3.33 -6.80 -4.85
CA LEU A 90 -2.38 -7.79 -5.33
C LEU A 90 -0.95 -7.41 -4.90
N LEU A 91 -0.28 -8.33 -4.20
CA LEU A 91 1.16 -8.33 -4.00
C LEU A 91 1.80 -9.24 -5.03
N ILE A 92 2.76 -8.74 -5.81
CA ILE A 92 3.64 -9.55 -6.65
C ILE A 92 5.02 -9.55 -6.02
N ARG A 93 5.56 -10.70 -5.69
CA ARG A 93 6.90 -10.84 -5.15
C ARG A 93 7.73 -11.78 -5.99
N THR A 94 8.85 -11.27 -6.47
CA THR A 94 9.83 -11.94 -7.32
C THR A 94 10.90 -12.68 -6.50
N SER A 95 11.84 -13.34 -7.18
CA SER A 95 13.02 -14.02 -6.63
C SER A 95 12.72 -15.28 -5.81
N GLY A 96 11.55 -15.91 -5.97
CA GLY A 96 11.17 -17.12 -5.24
C GLY A 96 10.95 -16.93 -3.73
N GLU A 97 10.91 -15.67 -3.26
CA GLU A 97 10.75 -15.34 -1.86
C GLU A 97 9.27 -15.32 -1.46
N CYS A 98 8.88 -16.19 -0.52
CA CYS A 98 7.48 -16.35 -0.07
C CYS A 98 7.26 -15.72 1.31
N ARG A 99 7.55 -14.43 1.46
CA ARG A 99 7.36 -13.66 2.70
C ARG A 99 7.11 -12.19 2.38
N ILE A 100 6.42 -11.46 3.26
CA ILE A 100 6.11 -10.03 3.08
C ILE A 100 7.18 -9.10 3.67
N SER A 101 8.07 -9.60 4.52
CA SER A 101 9.23 -8.90 5.08
C SER A 101 8.94 -7.49 5.61
N ASN A 102 7.90 -7.36 6.43
CA ASN A 102 7.50 -6.08 7.03
C ASN A 102 7.04 -5.01 5.99
N PHE A 103 6.58 -5.44 4.81
CA PHE A 103 6.09 -4.53 3.78
C PHE A 103 4.56 -4.38 3.89
N MET A 104 4.05 -3.15 3.98
CA MET A 104 2.62 -2.78 3.95
C MET A 104 1.69 -3.68 4.79
N LEU A 105 2.06 -3.95 6.05
CA LEU A 105 1.37 -4.94 6.90
C LEU A 105 -0.13 -4.69 7.06
N TRP A 106 -0.53 -3.44 7.18
CA TRP A 106 -1.92 -3.05 7.35
C TRP A 106 -2.67 -3.09 6.01
N GLN A 107 -2.12 -2.43 5.00
CA GLN A 107 -2.75 -2.26 3.69
C GLN A 107 -2.89 -3.57 2.90
N MET A 108 -2.11 -4.61 3.26
CA MET A 108 -2.14 -5.93 2.62
C MET A 108 -2.95 -6.97 3.39
N ALA A 109 -3.75 -6.56 4.38
CA ALA A 109 -4.49 -7.50 5.24
C ALA A 109 -5.37 -8.48 4.44
N TYR A 110 -5.90 -8.06 3.30
CA TYR A 110 -6.74 -8.86 2.41
C TYR A 110 -6.18 -8.98 0.98
N ALA A 111 -4.89 -8.66 0.79
CA ALA A 111 -4.25 -8.76 -0.52
C ALA A 111 -4.06 -10.23 -0.95
N GLU A 112 -4.29 -10.50 -2.23
CA GLU A 112 -3.84 -11.74 -2.85
C GLU A 112 -2.33 -11.66 -3.08
N MET A 113 -1.60 -12.75 -2.81
CA MET A 113 -0.13 -12.80 -2.87
C MET A 113 0.33 -13.73 -3.99
N TYR A 114 0.90 -13.16 -5.03
CA TYR A 114 1.51 -13.88 -6.15
C TYR A 114 3.03 -13.93 -5.97
N PHE A 115 3.58 -15.13 -5.93
CA PHE A 115 5.03 -15.36 -5.79
C PHE A 115 5.57 -15.99 -7.06
N THR A 116 6.61 -15.37 -7.66
CA THR A 116 7.28 -15.92 -8.84
C THR A 116 8.77 -16.17 -8.56
N PRO A 117 9.37 -17.22 -9.12
CA PRO A 117 10.80 -17.48 -9.02
C PRO A 117 11.65 -16.50 -9.83
N GLU A 118 11.07 -15.79 -10.78
CA GLU A 118 11.76 -14.83 -11.62
C GLU A 118 12.46 -13.76 -10.81
N PHE A 119 13.63 -13.32 -11.25
CA PHE A 119 14.29 -12.16 -10.67
C PHE A 119 13.68 -10.86 -11.22
N TRP A 120 13.74 -9.79 -10.43
CA TRP A 120 13.15 -8.50 -10.80
C TRP A 120 13.57 -7.99 -12.20
N PRO A 121 14.85 -8.12 -12.66
CA PRO A 121 15.23 -7.70 -14.00
C PRO A 121 14.64 -8.54 -15.14
N GLU A 122 14.12 -9.75 -14.84
CA GLU A 122 13.54 -10.68 -15.79
C GLU A 122 12.01 -10.56 -15.85
N PHE A 123 11.41 -9.93 -14.83
CA PHE A 123 9.98 -9.74 -14.72
C PHE A 123 9.52 -8.69 -15.74
N ASP A 124 8.88 -9.15 -16.79
CA ASP A 124 8.45 -8.35 -17.93
C ASP A 124 6.92 -8.16 -18.02
N GLU A 125 6.43 -7.72 -19.19
CA GLU A 125 5.01 -7.52 -19.45
C GLU A 125 4.23 -8.85 -19.43
N ASP A 126 4.79 -9.91 -19.96
CA ASP A 126 4.15 -11.23 -19.99
C ASP A 126 4.01 -11.79 -18.56
N SER A 127 5.05 -11.65 -17.74
CA SER A 127 5.03 -12.00 -16.31
C SER A 127 3.97 -11.20 -15.53
N LEU A 128 3.83 -9.91 -15.84
CA LEU A 128 2.79 -9.09 -15.24
C LEU A 128 1.39 -9.55 -15.65
N VAL A 129 1.18 -9.84 -16.92
CA VAL A 129 -0.09 -10.35 -17.44
C VAL A 129 -0.45 -11.68 -16.80
N GLU A 130 0.51 -12.58 -16.58
CA GLU A 130 0.31 -13.84 -15.86
C GLU A 130 -0.15 -13.59 -14.42
N ALA A 131 0.55 -12.73 -13.67
CA ALA A 131 0.19 -12.40 -12.29
C ALA A 131 -1.21 -11.78 -12.18
N VAL A 132 -1.57 -10.87 -13.09
CA VAL A 132 -2.91 -10.25 -13.14
C VAL A 132 -3.97 -11.28 -13.54
N THR A 133 -3.69 -12.16 -14.49
CA THR A 133 -4.60 -13.25 -14.89
C THR A 133 -4.84 -14.21 -13.73
N TRP A 134 -3.78 -14.58 -13.00
CA TRP A 134 -3.90 -15.36 -11.78
C TRP A 134 -4.80 -14.68 -10.75
N PHE A 135 -4.61 -13.37 -10.52
CA PHE A 135 -5.42 -12.59 -9.57
C PHE A 135 -6.91 -12.54 -9.96
N ILE A 136 -7.22 -12.30 -11.23
CA ILE A 136 -8.62 -12.23 -11.72
C ILE A 136 -9.38 -13.54 -11.47
N ASN A 137 -8.67 -14.69 -11.50
CA ASN A 137 -9.25 -16.00 -11.26
C ASN A 137 -9.36 -16.39 -9.78
N ARG A 138 -9.00 -15.47 -8.84
CA ARG A 138 -9.12 -15.71 -7.40
C ARG A 138 -10.53 -15.34 -6.90
N GLU A 139 -11.06 -16.17 -6.01
CA GLU A 139 -12.28 -15.86 -5.27
C GLU A 139 -11.90 -15.06 -4.01
N ARG A 140 -12.11 -13.74 -4.04
CA ARG A 140 -11.82 -12.86 -2.90
C ARG A 140 -12.95 -12.96 -1.89
N ARG A 141 -12.63 -13.41 -0.67
CA ARG A 141 -13.63 -13.71 0.37
C ARG A 141 -13.69 -12.69 1.49
N PHE A 142 -12.70 -11.85 1.67
CA PHE A 142 -12.64 -10.82 2.73
C PHE A 142 -13.05 -11.33 4.12
N GLY A 143 -12.59 -12.53 4.49
CA GLY A 143 -12.96 -13.19 5.74
C GLY A 143 -14.32 -13.88 5.75
N CYS A 144 -15.10 -13.83 4.66
CA CYS A 144 -16.37 -14.54 4.52
C CYS A 144 -16.17 -15.97 4.01
N THR A 145 -17.21 -16.82 4.16
CA THR A 145 -17.26 -18.11 3.45
C THR A 145 -17.66 -17.90 1.98
N GLY A 146 -17.32 -18.87 1.10
CA GLY A 146 -17.72 -18.79 -0.32
C GLY A 146 -19.24 -18.69 -0.53
N GLU A 147 -20.05 -19.28 0.36
CA GLU A 147 -21.52 -19.19 0.34
C GLU A 147 -22.01 -17.80 0.72
N GLN A 148 -21.36 -17.15 1.70
CA GLN A 148 -21.67 -15.78 2.10
C GLN A 148 -21.35 -14.78 0.98
N VAL A 149 -20.20 -14.95 0.29
CA VAL A 149 -19.84 -14.11 -0.87
C VAL A 149 -20.86 -14.23 -1.98
N LYS A 150 -21.30 -15.44 -2.31
CA LYS A 150 -22.34 -15.67 -3.34
C LYS A 150 -23.66 -15.01 -2.95
N ALA A 151 -24.06 -15.10 -1.69
CA ALA A 151 -25.30 -14.47 -1.18
C ALA A 151 -25.22 -12.93 -1.29
N LEU A 152 -24.06 -12.32 -1.02
CA LEU A 152 -23.86 -10.88 -1.15
C LEU A 152 -23.89 -10.41 -2.62
N MET A 153 -23.34 -11.21 -3.54
CA MET A 153 -23.38 -10.89 -4.99
C MET A 153 -24.77 -11.02 -5.61
N THR A 154 -25.65 -11.85 -5.04
CA THR A 154 -27.03 -12.02 -5.51
C THR A 154 -28.00 -10.99 -4.91
N ALA A 155 -27.58 -10.22 -3.93
CA ALA A 155 -28.40 -9.22 -3.25
C ALA A 155 -28.18 -7.78 -3.79
N GLN A 156 -27.30 -7.59 -4.79
CA GLN A 156 -27.07 -6.35 -5.53
C GLN A 156 -27.73 -6.42 -6.92
#